data_8ff11dcb53395605f7463248d5b10373
#
_entry.id   8ff11dcb53395605f7463248d5b10373
#
_cell.length_a   1.000
_cell.length_b   1.000
_cell.length_c   1.000
_cell.angle_alpha   90.00
_cell.angle_beta   90.00
_cell.angle_gamma   90.00
#
_symmetry.space_group_name_H-M   'P 1'
#
loop_
_entity.id
_entity.type
_entity.pdbx_description
1 polymer ?
#
loop_
_entity_poly.entity_id
_entity_poly.type
_entity_poly.pdbx_seq_one_letter_code
_entity_poly.pdbx_strand_id
1 'polypeptide(L)'
;DMDICGECFGDGMCLVYFTELPMETGLNDIIIIENTLGFDEGDEIGLFDNYGIIDTECEGENGEILVGAGLWHEDQVDILGIIGADLCDFGGDRLPGAEVGNNISIRVYKSDLDVAYEVLVEFAFGGQWGDEISVVNLLSALPGCTDPEALNYDELVGFDDGSCIYNQ
;
A
#
# COMPACT_ATOMS: atom_id res chain seq x y z
N ASP A 1 14.83 18.06 -15.76
CA ASP A 1 15.86 17.33 -15.02
C ASP A 1 15.34 15.97 -14.61
N MET A 2 15.83 14.95 -15.29
CA MET A 2 15.67 13.59 -14.80
C MET A 2 16.64 13.43 -13.64
N ASP A 3 16.15 13.27 -12.45
CA ASP A 3 17.05 12.99 -11.38
C ASP A 3 17.40 11.50 -11.30
N ILE A 4 18.23 11.19 -10.33
CA ILE A 4 18.92 9.90 -10.20
C ILE A 4 17.96 8.69 -10.11
N CYS A 5 16.70 8.93 -9.86
CA CYS A 5 15.70 7.88 -9.64
C CYS A 5 14.83 7.57 -10.88
N GLY A 6 14.88 8.40 -11.91
CA GLY A 6 14.12 8.19 -13.16
C GLY A 6 12.64 8.57 -13.12
N GLU A 7 12.04 8.70 -11.94
CA GLU A 7 10.67 9.14 -11.76
C GLU A 7 10.60 10.06 -10.55
N CYS A 8 10.26 11.30 -10.77
CA CYS A 8 10.21 12.31 -9.70
C CYS A 8 8.85 12.95 -9.58
N PHE A 9 8.51 13.26 -8.34
CA PHE A 9 7.29 13.96 -7.98
C PHE A 9 7.60 15.46 -7.85
N GLY A 10 7.85 16.13 -8.97
CA GLY A 10 7.86 17.59 -9.11
C GLY A 10 8.77 18.44 -8.23
N ASP A 11 9.17 17.99 -7.08
CA ASP A 11 9.99 18.70 -6.09
C ASP A 11 11.35 18.05 -5.82
N GLY A 12 11.72 17.08 -6.65
CA GLY A 12 12.99 16.36 -6.52
C GLY A 12 12.98 15.18 -5.58
N MET A 13 11.82 14.85 -5.00
CA MET A 13 11.68 13.66 -4.16
C MET A 13 11.32 12.44 -5.01
N CYS A 14 11.97 11.31 -4.74
CA CYS A 14 11.82 10.08 -5.49
C CYS A 14 11.49 8.92 -4.57
N LEU A 15 10.75 7.94 -5.11
CA LEU A 15 10.57 6.66 -4.45
C LEU A 15 11.91 5.94 -4.41
N VAL A 16 12.29 5.44 -3.24
CA VAL A 16 13.55 4.71 -3.05
C VAL A 16 13.34 3.30 -2.54
N TYR A 17 12.21 3.01 -1.95
CA TYR A 17 11.91 1.71 -1.34
C TYR A 17 10.88 0.91 -2.15
N PHE A 18 9.69 1.49 -2.39
CA PHE A 18 8.63 0.81 -3.16
C PHE A 18 8.81 1.09 -4.65
N THR A 19 9.81 0.48 -5.28
CA THR A 19 10.21 0.77 -6.65
C THR A 19 9.89 -0.33 -7.66
N GLU A 20 9.64 -1.57 -7.21
CA GLU A 20 9.43 -2.71 -8.09
C GLU A 20 7.95 -2.92 -8.39
N LEU A 21 7.42 -2.07 -9.26
CA LEU A 21 6.03 -2.16 -9.69
C LEU A 21 5.89 -3.05 -10.93
N PRO A 22 4.75 -3.78 -11.08
CA PRO A 22 4.50 -4.54 -12.29
C PRO A 22 4.30 -3.60 -13.49
N MET A 23 4.35 -4.18 -14.69
CA MET A 23 4.03 -3.42 -15.90
C MET A 23 2.54 -3.05 -15.92
N GLU A 24 2.23 -1.90 -16.51
CA GLU A 24 0.84 -1.48 -16.64
C GLU A 24 0.05 -2.46 -17.51
N THR A 25 -1.13 -2.83 -17.03
CA THR A 25 -2.05 -3.73 -17.71
C THR A 25 -3.15 -2.97 -18.46
N GLY A 26 -3.27 -1.67 -18.19
CA GLY A 26 -4.39 -0.87 -18.64
C GLY A 26 -5.58 -0.85 -17.68
N LEU A 27 -5.53 -1.66 -16.63
CA LEU A 27 -6.56 -1.71 -15.59
C LEU A 27 -5.98 -1.17 -14.29
N ASN A 28 -6.63 -0.19 -13.70
CA ASN A 28 -6.16 0.47 -12.48
C ASN A 28 -7.33 0.77 -11.55
N ASP A 29 -7.04 0.71 -10.25
CA ASP A 29 -7.89 1.32 -9.24
C ASP A 29 -7.21 2.58 -8.71
N ILE A 30 -8.00 3.55 -8.25
CA ILE A 30 -7.50 4.77 -7.62
C ILE A 30 -7.74 4.65 -6.12
N ILE A 31 -6.68 4.82 -5.34
CA ILE A 31 -6.77 4.84 -3.89
C ILE A 31 -6.45 6.26 -3.42
N ILE A 32 -7.44 6.90 -2.80
CA ILE A 32 -7.36 8.29 -2.30
C ILE A 32 -7.13 8.24 -0.80
N ILE A 33 -6.01 8.78 -0.34
CA ILE A 33 -5.67 8.82 1.09
C ILE A 33 -5.85 10.27 1.57
N GLU A 34 -6.84 10.47 2.41
CA GLU A 34 -7.24 11.80 2.86
C GLU A 34 -6.50 12.28 4.10
N ASN A 35 -6.30 11.40 5.08
CA ASN A 35 -5.67 11.75 6.34
C ASN A 35 -4.70 10.69 6.79
N THR A 36 -3.62 11.12 7.43
CA THR A 36 -2.63 10.20 8.01
C THR A 36 -2.27 10.62 9.43
N LEU A 37 -1.79 9.64 10.22
CA LEU A 37 -1.19 9.86 11.53
C LEU A 37 0.18 9.18 11.55
N GLY A 38 1.19 9.88 12.10
CA GLY A 38 2.53 9.33 12.21
C GLY A 38 3.32 9.33 10.91
N PHE A 39 2.88 10.06 9.91
CA PHE A 39 3.57 10.21 8.63
C PHE A 39 4.34 11.52 8.60
N ASP A 40 5.52 11.46 7.99
CA ASP A 40 6.33 12.63 7.66
C ASP A 40 6.37 12.82 6.14
N GLU A 41 6.60 14.06 5.72
CA GLU A 41 6.73 14.33 4.28
C GLU A 41 7.89 13.54 3.70
N GLY A 42 7.62 12.85 2.59
CA GLY A 42 8.60 11.98 1.95
C GLY A 42 8.54 10.52 2.39
N ASP A 43 7.70 10.17 3.35
CA ASP A 43 7.42 8.76 3.63
C ASP A 43 6.75 8.13 2.41
N GLU A 44 7.07 6.86 2.14
CA GLU A 44 6.51 6.16 0.98
C GLU A 44 5.35 5.29 1.38
N ILE A 45 4.32 5.31 0.55
CA ILE A 45 3.14 4.48 0.74
C ILE A 45 3.13 3.42 -0.37
N GLY A 46 3.10 2.15 0.02
CA GLY A 46 3.00 1.04 -0.91
C GLY A 46 1.64 0.37 -0.85
N LEU A 47 1.06 0.12 -2.01
CA LEU A 47 -0.20 -0.61 -2.16
C LEU A 47 0.10 -2.04 -2.56
N PHE A 48 -0.46 -2.98 -1.82
CA PHE A 48 -0.21 -4.41 -1.99
C PHE A 48 -1.48 -5.20 -2.17
N ASP A 49 -1.38 -6.29 -2.91
CA ASP A 49 -2.29 -7.41 -2.82
C ASP A 49 -1.51 -8.59 -2.24
N ASN A 50 -1.98 -9.13 -1.12
CA ASN A 50 -1.28 -10.24 -0.46
C ASN A 50 -1.48 -11.56 -1.21
N TYR A 51 -2.39 -11.61 -2.17
CA TYR A 51 -2.64 -12.80 -2.98
C TYR A 51 -2.98 -12.42 -4.43
N GLY A 52 -2.17 -11.51 -5.00
CA GLY A 52 -2.32 -11.08 -6.39
C GLY A 52 -1.64 -12.00 -7.38
N ILE A 53 -1.69 -11.62 -8.63
CA ILE A 53 -1.04 -12.35 -9.72
C ILE A 53 0.43 -11.94 -9.74
N ILE A 54 1.33 -12.90 -9.50
CA ILE A 54 2.77 -12.62 -9.36
C ILE A 54 3.63 -13.07 -10.53
N ASP A 55 3.07 -13.84 -11.46
CA ASP A 55 3.81 -14.32 -12.62
C ASP A 55 2.96 -14.31 -13.89
N THR A 56 3.60 -14.61 -15.02
CA THR A 56 2.96 -14.61 -16.35
C THR A 56 2.48 -15.97 -16.80
N GLU A 57 2.75 -17.03 -16.04
CA GLU A 57 2.42 -18.38 -16.43
C GLU A 57 0.98 -18.73 -16.07
N CYS A 58 0.27 -19.38 -17.00
CA CYS A 58 -1.15 -19.73 -16.81
C CYS A 58 -1.39 -20.70 -15.65
N GLU A 59 -0.40 -21.52 -15.32
CA GLU A 59 -0.46 -22.42 -14.16
C GLU A 59 0.36 -21.86 -12.99
N GLY A 60 0.67 -20.56 -13.03
CA GLY A 60 1.47 -19.90 -12.02
C GLY A 60 0.73 -19.70 -10.70
N GLU A 61 1.47 -19.23 -9.72
CA GLU A 61 0.97 -19.02 -8.37
C GLU A 61 0.53 -17.56 -8.16
N ASN A 62 -0.30 -17.36 -7.15
CA ASN A 62 -0.62 -16.05 -6.61
C ASN A 62 0.19 -15.82 -5.33
N GLY A 63 0.44 -14.56 -5.02
CA GLY A 63 1.19 -14.20 -3.83
C GLY A 63 1.22 -12.70 -3.60
N GLU A 64 2.04 -12.28 -2.66
CA GLU A 64 2.18 -10.87 -2.32
C GLU A 64 2.83 -10.09 -3.45
N ILE A 65 2.21 -8.98 -3.85
CA ILE A 65 2.74 -8.13 -4.91
C ILE A 65 2.49 -6.66 -4.58
N LEU A 66 3.52 -5.85 -4.80
CA LEU A 66 3.42 -4.38 -4.77
C LEU A 66 2.80 -3.92 -6.09
N VAL A 67 1.68 -3.20 -6.04
CA VAL A 67 0.95 -2.79 -7.24
C VAL A 67 0.80 -1.29 -7.40
N GLY A 68 1.19 -0.52 -6.39
CA GLY A 68 1.16 0.94 -6.46
C GLY A 68 2.04 1.55 -5.40
N ALA A 69 2.52 2.76 -5.64
CA ALA A 69 3.33 3.47 -4.66
C ALA A 69 3.22 4.97 -4.84
N GLY A 70 3.38 5.71 -3.76
CA GLY A 70 3.37 7.16 -3.77
C GLY A 70 4.12 7.73 -2.59
N LEU A 71 4.43 9.02 -2.68
CA LEU A 71 5.06 9.77 -1.60
C LEU A 71 3.99 10.55 -0.85
N TRP A 72 4.06 10.53 0.49
CA TRP A 72 3.17 11.35 1.30
C TRP A 72 3.58 12.82 1.22
N HIS A 73 2.59 13.66 0.96
CA HIS A 73 2.67 15.11 1.02
C HIS A 73 1.64 15.63 2.02
N GLU A 74 1.63 16.89 2.32
CA GLU A 74 0.92 17.50 3.43
C GLU A 74 -0.60 17.26 3.50
N ASP A 75 -1.27 17.04 2.38
CA ASP A 75 -2.74 17.03 2.36
C ASP A 75 -3.34 15.69 1.99
N GLN A 76 -3.33 15.38 0.73
CA GLN A 76 -3.98 14.21 0.17
C GLN A 76 -3.06 13.60 -0.88
N VAL A 77 -3.06 12.29 -0.97
CA VAL A 77 -2.35 11.61 -2.05
C VAL A 77 -3.26 10.63 -2.76
N ASP A 78 -3.21 10.62 -4.08
CA ASP A 78 -3.92 9.68 -4.93
C ASP A 78 -2.90 8.73 -5.52
N ILE A 79 -3.10 7.43 -5.33
CA ILE A 79 -2.18 6.40 -5.82
C ILE A 79 -2.94 5.44 -6.72
N LEU A 80 -2.38 5.17 -7.90
CA LEU A 80 -2.91 4.16 -8.80
C LEU A 80 -2.38 2.78 -8.43
N GLY A 81 -3.29 1.83 -8.30
CA GLY A 81 -2.94 0.42 -8.11
C GLY A 81 -3.19 -0.35 -9.40
N ILE A 82 -2.21 -1.12 -9.82
CA ILE A 82 -2.28 -1.90 -11.06
C ILE A 82 -3.08 -3.17 -10.81
N ILE A 83 -4.16 -3.34 -11.57
CA ILE A 83 -4.96 -4.56 -11.54
C ILE A 83 -4.38 -5.54 -12.57
N GLY A 84 -4.14 -6.76 -12.12
CA GLY A 84 -3.69 -7.84 -13.00
C GLY A 84 -4.82 -8.38 -13.86
N ALA A 85 -4.47 -9.21 -14.81
CA ALA A 85 -5.44 -9.86 -15.68
C ALA A 85 -4.99 -11.27 -16.00
N ASP A 86 -5.95 -12.19 -16.06
CA ASP A 86 -5.70 -13.56 -16.50
C ASP A 86 -6.34 -13.75 -17.87
N LEU A 87 -5.49 -13.78 -18.89
CA LEU A 87 -5.93 -13.93 -20.29
C LEU A 87 -5.77 -15.35 -20.81
N CYS A 88 -5.55 -16.31 -19.93
CA CYS A 88 -5.25 -17.70 -20.31
C CYS A 88 -6.39 -18.37 -21.09
N ASP A 89 -7.63 -18.09 -20.70
CA ASP A 89 -8.80 -18.62 -21.40
C ASP A 89 -8.95 -18.06 -22.83
N PHE A 90 -8.25 -16.98 -23.14
CA PHE A 90 -8.27 -16.34 -24.45
C PHE A 90 -6.99 -16.56 -25.25
N GLY A 91 -6.13 -17.48 -24.80
CA GLY A 91 -4.86 -17.79 -25.46
C GLY A 91 -3.72 -16.84 -25.13
N GLY A 92 -3.91 -15.98 -24.14
CA GLY A 92 -2.87 -15.07 -23.67
C GLY A 92 -2.17 -15.56 -22.41
N ASP A 93 -1.41 -14.67 -21.79
CA ASP A 93 -0.70 -14.91 -20.53
C ASP A 93 -1.46 -14.30 -19.35
N ARG A 94 -0.93 -14.54 -18.17
CA ARG A 94 -1.34 -13.77 -16.97
C ARG A 94 -0.53 -12.48 -16.93
N LEU A 95 -1.18 -11.40 -16.55
CA LEU A 95 -0.54 -10.09 -16.37
C LEU A 95 -0.47 -9.79 -14.87
N PRO A 96 0.74 -9.68 -14.29
CA PRO A 96 0.87 -9.45 -12.84
C PRO A 96 0.19 -8.16 -12.37
N GLY A 97 -0.37 -8.22 -11.18
CA GLY A 97 -1.08 -7.13 -10.55
C GLY A 97 -2.05 -7.65 -9.48
N ALA A 98 -2.83 -6.72 -8.93
CA ALA A 98 -3.84 -7.08 -7.94
C ALA A 98 -4.97 -7.90 -8.57
N GLU A 99 -5.54 -8.80 -7.79
CA GLU A 99 -6.68 -9.61 -8.23
C GLU A 99 -7.97 -9.04 -7.67
N VAL A 100 -8.94 -8.84 -8.54
CA VAL A 100 -10.25 -8.29 -8.18
C VAL A 100 -10.90 -9.14 -7.09
N GLY A 101 -11.40 -8.48 -6.05
CA GLY A 101 -12.03 -9.13 -4.90
C GLY A 101 -11.13 -9.27 -3.67
N ASN A 102 -9.82 -9.16 -3.85
CA ASN A 102 -8.90 -9.22 -2.72
C ASN A 102 -8.86 -7.88 -1.98
N ASN A 103 -8.55 -7.93 -0.70
CA ASN A 103 -8.42 -6.72 0.12
C ASN A 103 -7.18 -5.91 -0.27
N ILE A 104 -7.31 -4.59 -0.22
CA ILE A 104 -6.19 -3.68 -0.39
C ILE A 104 -5.37 -3.67 0.89
N SER A 105 -4.08 -3.97 0.79
CA SER A 105 -3.13 -3.89 1.90
C SER A 105 -2.22 -2.69 1.67
N ILE A 106 -1.97 -1.92 2.72
CA ILE A 106 -1.15 -0.71 2.63
C ILE A 106 0.01 -0.82 3.61
N ARG A 107 1.21 -0.47 3.13
CA ARG A 107 2.42 -0.40 3.95
C ARG A 107 3.04 0.99 3.82
N VAL A 108 3.73 1.40 4.85
CA VAL A 108 4.52 2.63 4.84
C VAL A 108 5.99 2.31 4.95
N TYR A 109 6.82 3.04 4.23
CA TYR A 109 8.26 3.10 4.47
C TYR A 109 8.57 4.43 5.13
N LYS A 110 9.02 4.37 6.39
CA LYS A 110 9.43 5.52 7.16
C LYS A 110 10.86 5.87 6.81
N SER A 111 11.07 6.91 6.03
CA SER A 111 12.38 7.27 5.51
C SER A 111 13.38 7.65 6.61
N ASP A 112 12.91 8.25 7.70
CA ASP A 112 13.75 8.64 8.84
C ASP A 112 14.20 7.45 9.68
N LEU A 113 13.45 6.35 9.69
CA LEU A 113 13.75 5.15 10.46
C LEU A 113 14.31 4.01 9.62
N ASP A 114 14.26 4.14 8.29
CA ASP A 114 14.66 3.10 7.32
C ASP A 114 13.95 1.75 7.61
N VAL A 115 12.64 1.81 7.82
CA VAL A 115 11.82 0.64 8.13
C VAL A 115 10.47 0.73 7.44
N ALA A 116 9.99 -0.43 6.96
CA ALA A 116 8.67 -0.56 6.34
C ALA A 116 7.82 -1.53 7.13
N TYR A 117 6.53 -1.21 7.28
CA TYR A 117 5.59 -2.07 8.00
C TYR A 117 4.15 -1.83 7.54
N GLU A 118 3.28 -2.79 7.84
CA GLU A 118 1.85 -2.61 7.61
C GLU A 118 1.28 -1.59 8.60
N VAL A 119 0.28 -0.86 8.16
CA VAL A 119 -0.31 0.23 8.94
C VAL A 119 -1.81 0.02 9.09
N LEU A 120 -2.39 0.66 10.10
CA LEU A 120 -3.84 0.67 10.28
C LEU A 120 -4.47 1.48 9.14
N VAL A 121 -5.43 0.87 8.46
CA VAL A 121 -6.16 1.51 7.36
C VAL A 121 -7.64 1.55 7.72
N GLU A 122 -8.22 2.74 7.63
CA GLU A 122 -9.65 2.92 7.80
C GLU A 122 -10.24 3.45 6.50
N PHE A 123 -11.02 2.63 5.82
CA PHE A 123 -11.66 3.00 4.55
C PHE A 123 -13.00 3.68 4.79
N ALA A 124 -13.20 4.85 4.17
CA ALA A 124 -14.49 5.50 4.12
C ALA A 124 -15.34 4.91 2.98
N PHE A 125 -14.70 4.39 1.94
CA PHE A 125 -15.35 3.82 0.77
C PHE A 125 -14.42 2.81 0.11
N GLY A 126 -14.98 1.73 -0.42
CA GLY A 126 -14.18 0.70 -1.10
C GLY A 126 -13.39 -0.16 -0.12
N GLY A 127 -12.17 -0.52 -0.50
CA GLY A 127 -11.24 -1.33 0.29
C GLY A 127 -10.87 -2.65 -0.33
N GLN A 128 -11.44 -2.97 -1.49
CA GLN A 128 -11.09 -4.17 -2.25
C GLN A 128 -10.62 -3.79 -3.64
N TRP A 129 -9.69 -4.57 -4.15
CA TRP A 129 -9.27 -4.42 -5.53
C TRP A 129 -10.44 -4.73 -6.48
N GLY A 130 -10.64 -3.86 -7.46
CA GLY A 130 -11.79 -3.95 -8.36
C GLY A 130 -12.92 -2.99 -8.02
N ASP A 131 -12.84 -2.28 -6.90
CA ASP A 131 -13.83 -1.25 -6.54
C ASP A 131 -13.70 0.01 -7.39
N GLU A 132 -12.67 0.10 -8.20
CA GLU A 132 -12.29 1.22 -9.07
C GLU A 132 -11.78 2.43 -8.28
N ILE A 133 -12.48 2.84 -7.24
CA ILE A 133 -12.09 3.94 -6.34
C ILE A 133 -12.24 3.47 -4.91
N SER A 134 -11.21 3.66 -4.10
CA SER A 134 -11.27 3.47 -2.66
C SER A 134 -10.79 4.72 -1.98
N VAL A 135 -11.45 5.09 -0.89
CA VAL A 135 -11.10 6.27 -0.10
C VAL A 135 -10.68 5.82 1.29
N VAL A 136 -9.45 6.17 1.65
CA VAL A 136 -8.90 5.96 2.99
C VAL A 136 -9.09 7.25 3.76
N ASN A 137 -9.96 7.23 4.76
CA ASN A 137 -10.16 8.41 5.60
C ASN A 137 -9.08 8.55 6.68
N LEU A 138 -8.42 7.45 7.05
CA LEU A 138 -7.30 7.49 7.99
C LEU A 138 -6.31 6.36 7.71
N LEU A 139 -5.04 6.71 7.58
CA LEU A 139 -3.92 5.78 7.49
C LEU A 139 -2.99 6.10 8.67
N SER A 140 -2.85 5.17 9.61
CA SER A 140 -2.07 5.41 10.83
C SER A 140 -0.79 4.59 10.88
N ALA A 141 0.33 5.28 10.99
CA ALA A 141 1.66 4.70 11.23
C ALA A 141 2.17 5.02 12.64
N LEU A 142 1.28 5.40 13.55
CA LEU A 142 1.67 5.69 14.93
C LEU A 142 2.16 4.43 15.63
N PRO A 143 3.36 4.44 16.24
CA PRO A 143 3.82 3.32 17.04
C PRO A 143 3.13 3.29 18.40
N GLY A 144 2.95 2.10 18.96
CA GLY A 144 2.34 1.93 20.26
C GLY A 144 1.82 0.52 20.45
N CYS A 145 0.83 0.36 21.32
CA CYS A 145 0.21 -0.92 21.59
C CYS A 145 -1.10 -1.09 20.83
N THR A 146 -1.18 -2.16 20.05
CA THR A 146 -2.37 -2.48 19.23
C THR A 146 -3.27 -3.54 19.86
N ASP A 147 -2.90 -4.08 21.02
CA ASP A 147 -3.66 -5.14 21.68
C ASP A 147 -4.78 -4.55 22.56
N PRO A 148 -6.07 -4.81 22.22
CA PRO A 148 -7.19 -4.28 23.01
C PRO A 148 -7.22 -4.73 24.46
N GLU A 149 -6.53 -5.81 24.80
CA GLU A 149 -6.46 -6.32 26.18
C GLU A 149 -5.37 -5.66 27.01
N ALA A 150 -4.49 -4.88 26.39
CA ALA A 150 -3.42 -4.18 27.09
C ALA A 150 -3.95 -2.93 27.80
N LEU A 151 -3.25 -2.53 28.86
CA LEU A 151 -3.61 -1.32 29.61
C LEU A 151 -3.37 -0.04 28.85
N ASN A 152 -2.39 -0.03 27.96
CA ASN A 152 -2.00 1.13 27.16
C ASN A 152 -2.44 1.03 25.70
N TYR A 153 -3.47 0.23 25.44
CA TYR A 153 -4.07 0.13 24.10
C TYR A 153 -4.59 1.49 23.64
N ASP A 154 -4.30 1.82 22.39
CA ASP A 154 -4.84 3.00 21.72
C ASP A 154 -5.33 2.60 20.34
N GLU A 155 -6.59 2.85 20.04
CA GLU A 155 -7.23 2.49 18.78
C GLU A 155 -6.65 3.23 17.57
N LEU A 156 -5.94 4.32 17.79
CA LEU A 156 -5.30 5.11 16.72
C LEU A 156 -3.88 4.63 16.38
N VAL A 157 -3.35 3.71 17.17
CA VAL A 157 -2.03 3.13 16.90
C VAL A 157 -2.11 2.21 15.70
N GLY A 158 -1.26 2.43 14.72
CA GLY A 158 -1.23 1.65 13.49
C GLY A 158 -0.14 0.59 13.43
N PHE A 159 0.79 0.61 14.39
CA PHE A 159 1.94 -0.28 14.39
C PHE A 159 2.28 -0.70 15.82
N ASP A 160 2.35 -2.01 16.07
CA ASP A 160 2.73 -2.54 17.40
C ASP A 160 4.25 -2.47 17.58
N ASP A 161 4.69 -1.64 18.49
CA ASP A 161 6.12 -1.44 18.80
C ASP A 161 6.62 -2.31 19.97
N GLY A 162 5.79 -3.22 20.47
CA GLY A 162 6.13 -4.07 21.60
C GLY A 162 5.95 -3.44 22.96
N SER A 163 5.29 -2.27 23.02
CA SER A 163 5.14 -1.51 24.27
C SER A 163 3.90 -1.88 25.09
N CYS A 164 3.17 -2.93 24.70
CA CYS A 164 1.97 -3.35 25.42
C CYS A 164 2.25 -3.68 26.89
N ILE A 165 1.43 -3.14 27.76
CA ILE A 165 1.52 -3.35 29.20
C ILE A 165 0.28 -4.09 29.68
N TYR A 166 0.48 -5.17 30.42
CA TYR A 166 -0.62 -6.00 30.90
C TYR A 166 -0.69 -5.95 32.41
N ASN A 167 -1.90 -6.13 32.93
CA ASN A 167 -2.11 -6.27 34.37
C ASN A 167 -1.66 -7.65 34.85
N GLN A 168 -0.86 -7.66 35.88
CA GLN A 168 -0.39 -8.93 36.51
C GLN A 168 -1.32 -9.40 37.62
#